data_3c1970d5185ecb945e30e07e7af6c660
#
_entry.id   3c1970d5185ecb945e30e07e7af6c660
#
_cell.length_a   1.000
_cell.length_b   1.000
_cell.length_c   1.000
_cell.angle_alpha   90.00
_cell.angle_beta   90.00
_cell.angle_gamma   90.00
#
_symmetry.space_group_name_H-M   'P 1'
#
loop_
_entity.id
_entity.type
_entity.pdbx_description
1 polymer ?
#
loop_
_entity_poly.entity_id
_entity_poly.type
_entity_poly.pdbx_seq_one_letter_code
_entity_poly.pdbx_strand_id
1 'polypeptide(L)'
;MTESGSEEFDAARIIATLNRHGVRYVVIGALAAQLHGAPIPRTRDIDVTPATDRDNLERLSAALHELRARIRTADVPEGLKFDHDGASLSRARVWNLTTPFGEFDLSFVPSGTEGYDDLLRRAHTVEAYGEMVPVADLDDIIRSKEAAGRPKDILHLPILLQTSDRLRDQREHPRRENERDTDLELGS
;
A
#
# COMPACT_ATOMS: atom_id res chain seq x y z
N MET A 1 -26.78 2.38 -25.67
CA MET A 1 -25.95 1.35 -25.00
C MET A 1 -24.69 2.06 -24.54
N THR A 2 -24.70 2.60 -23.33
CA THR A 2 -23.55 3.24 -22.70
C THR A 2 -22.81 2.14 -21.96
N GLU A 3 -21.65 1.75 -22.48
CA GLU A 3 -20.70 0.91 -21.76
C GLU A 3 -20.34 1.62 -20.45
N SER A 4 -20.80 1.05 -19.36
CA SER A 4 -20.29 1.37 -18.03
C SER A 4 -18.87 0.87 -17.99
N GLY A 5 -17.91 1.74 -18.38
CA GLY A 5 -16.49 1.49 -18.19
C GLY A 5 -16.26 1.30 -16.69
N SER A 6 -16.04 0.06 -16.26
CA SER A 6 -15.39 -0.17 -14.99
C SER A 6 -14.05 0.53 -15.05
N GLU A 7 -13.94 1.69 -14.39
CA GLU A 7 -12.67 2.41 -14.27
C GLU A 7 -11.66 1.40 -13.71
N GLU A 8 -10.67 1.07 -14.54
CA GLU A 8 -9.66 0.07 -14.22
C GLU A 8 -8.77 0.64 -13.11
N PHE A 9 -8.59 -0.12 -12.02
CA PHE A 9 -7.73 0.28 -10.90
C PHE A 9 -6.31 0.54 -11.41
N ASP A 10 -5.87 1.79 -11.31
CA ASP A 10 -4.56 2.28 -11.74
C ASP A 10 -3.73 2.74 -10.52
N ALA A 11 -3.14 1.78 -9.83
CA ALA A 11 -2.22 2.05 -8.72
C ALA A 11 -1.02 2.88 -9.15
N ALA A 12 -0.54 2.71 -10.40
CA ALA A 12 0.60 3.45 -10.94
C ALA A 12 0.32 4.95 -10.92
N ARG A 13 -0.86 5.36 -11.36
CA ARG A 13 -1.25 6.77 -11.40
C ARG A 13 -1.34 7.39 -10.02
N ILE A 14 -1.93 6.67 -9.05
CA ILE A 14 -2.04 7.14 -7.67
C ILE A 14 -0.65 7.29 -7.05
N ILE A 15 0.20 6.28 -7.13
CA ILE A 15 1.55 6.27 -6.57
C ILE A 15 2.43 7.36 -7.21
N ALA A 16 2.44 7.47 -8.54
CA ALA A 16 3.21 8.50 -9.24
C ALA A 16 2.77 9.92 -8.84
N THR A 17 1.48 10.13 -8.60
CA THR A 17 0.98 11.43 -8.14
C THR A 17 1.45 11.74 -6.73
N LEU A 18 1.37 10.78 -5.80
CA LEU A 18 1.89 10.96 -4.42
C LEU A 18 3.38 11.28 -4.43
N ASN A 19 4.17 10.54 -5.20
CA ASN A 19 5.63 10.73 -5.30
C ASN A 19 5.97 12.09 -5.91
N ARG A 20 5.29 12.51 -6.99
CA ARG A 20 5.53 13.80 -7.64
C ARG A 20 5.23 14.99 -6.71
N HIS A 21 4.21 14.86 -5.84
CA HIS A 21 3.92 15.87 -4.82
C HIS A 21 4.86 15.77 -3.60
N GLY A 22 5.78 14.81 -3.57
CA GLY A 22 6.69 14.61 -2.45
C GLY A 22 5.99 14.20 -1.16
N VAL A 23 4.86 13.51 -1.27
CA VAL A 23 4.12 12.99 -0.11
C VAL A 23 4.94 11.89 0.55
N ARG A 24 5.11 11.96 1.85
CA ARG A 24 5.69 10.88 2.66
C ARG A 24 4.57 9.98 3.15
N TYR A 25 4.64 8.73 2.79
CA TYR A 25 3.63 7.71 3.11
C TYR A 25 4.27 6.32 3.17
N VAL A 26 3.54 5.36 3.71
CA VAL A 26 3.86 3.94 3.63
C VAL A 26 2.62 3.22 3.08
N VAL A 27 2.80 2.40 2.04
CA VAL A 27 1.73 1.53 1.53
C VAL A 27 1.50 0.40 2.52
N ILE A 28 0.23 0.17 2.83
CA ILE A 28 -0.24 -0.86 3.77
C ILE A 28 -1.28 -1.77 3.07
N GLY A 29 -1.95 -2.60 3.83
CA GLY A 29 -3.09 -3.37 3.35
C GLY A 29 -2.76 -4.48 2.36
N ALA A 30 -3.71 -4.77 1.46
CA ALA A 30 -3.60 -5.89 0.54
C ALA A 30 -2.55 -5.65 -0.55
N LEU A 31 -2.44 -4.43 -1.08
CA LEU A 31 -1.43 -4.10 -2.08
C LEU A 31 -0.01 -4.30 -1.52
N ALA A 32 0.25 -3.85 -0.30
CA ALA A 32 1.53 -4.06 0.37
C ALA A 32 1.87 -5.56 0.50
N ALA A 33 0.90 -6.38 0.91
CA ALA A 33 1.08 -7.83 1.01
C ALA A 33 1.39 -8.46 -0.37
N GLN A 34 0.73 -8.02 -1.43
CA GLN A 34 1.00 -8.48 -2.80
C GLN A 34 2.40 -8.07 -3.27
N LEU A 35 2.87 -6.88 -2.93
CA LEU A 35 4.23 -6.42 -3.24
C LEU A 35 5.31 -7.24 -2.51
N HIS A 36 4.98 -7.85 -1.37
CA HIS A 36 5.82 -8.86 -0.71
C HIS A 36 5.69 -10.26 -1.33
N GLY A 37 4.88 -10.44 -2.35
CA GLY A 37 4.67 -11.72 -3.02
C GLY A 37 3.69 -12.65 -2.30
N ALA A 38 2.80 -12.13 -1.45
CA ALA A 38 1.72 -12.91 -0.86
C ALA A 38 0.69 -13.30 -1.93
N PRO A 39 0.34 -14.59 -2.08
CA PRO A 39 -0.61 -15.06 -3.09
C PRO A 39 -2.07 -14.86 -2.64
N ILE A 40 -2.43 -13.62 -2.31
CA ILE A 40 -3.78 -13.20 -2.02
C ILE A 40 -4.49 -12.65 -3.26
N PRO A 41 -5.83 -12.62 -3.32
CA PRO A 41 -6.57 -12.05 -4.44
C PRO A 41 -6.11 -10.63 -4.78
N ARG A 42 -6.13 -10.28 -6.07
CA ARG A 42 -5.78 -8.92 -6.52
C ARG A 42 -6.71 -7.90 -5.87
N THR A 43 -6.10 -6.88 -5.29
CA THR A 43 -6.85 -5.75 -4.75
C THR A 43 -7.20 -4.74 -5.84
N ARG A 44 -8.21 -3.91 -5.59
CA ARG A 44 -8.63 -2.79 -6.44
C ARG A 44 -8.55 -1.45 -5.70
N ASP A 45 -7.91 -1.46 -4.56
CA ASP A 45 -7.69 -0.32 -3.69
C ASP A 45 -6.23 -0.19 -3.32
N ILE A 46 -5.84 1.00 -2.94
CA ILE A 46 -4.56 1.28 -2.33
C ILE A 46 -4.81 1.89 -0.96
N ASP A 47 -4.23 1.28 0.06
CA ASP A 47 -4.24 1.79 1.43
C ASP A 47 -2.88 2.41 1.74
N VAL A 48 -2.84 3.62 2.29
CA VAL A 48 -1.60 4.25 2.74
C VAL A 48 -1.72 4.86 4.12
N THR A 49 -0.58 4.91 4.83
CA THR A 49 -0.41 5.65 6.06
C THR A 49 0.54 6.82 5.78
N PRO A 50 0.03 8.07 5.71
CA PRO A 50 0.86 9.25 5.46
C PRO A 50 1.49 9.76 6.75
N ALA A 51 2.63 10.46 6.63
CA ALA A 51 3.17 11.28 7.72
C ALA A 51 2.21 12.43 8.06
N THR A 52 2.12 12.79 9.34
CA THR A 52 1.09 13.69 9.86
C THR A 52 1.55 15.11 10.13
N ASP A 53 2.81 15.43 9.83
CA ASP A 53 3.27 16.82 9.93
C ASP A 53 2.58 17.70 8.88
N ARG A 54 2.47 18.97 9.22
CA ARG A 54 1.70 19.96 8.47
C ARG A 54 2.10 20.02 6.99
N ASP A 55 3.39 20.07 6.72
CA ASP A 55 3.89 20.21 5.35
C ASP A 55 3.54 18.99 4.51
N ASN A 56 3.61 17.79 5.09
CA ASN A 56 3.22 16.57 4.41
C ASN A 56 1.71 16.50 4.14
N LEU A 57 0.89 16.94 5.09
CA LEU A 57 -0.57 16.97 4.91
C LEU A 57 -1.00 17.99 3.83
N GLU A 58 -0.30 19.13 3.70
CA GLU A 58 -0.55 20.06 2.60
C GLU A 58 -0.16 19.46 1.24
N ARG A 59 0.97 18.73 1.14
CA ARG A 59 1.35 18.00 -0.08
C ARG A 59 0.35 16.90 -0.40
N LEU A 60 -0.12 16.16 0.61
CA LEU A 60 -1.16 15.15 0.45
C LEU A 60 -2.46 15.77 -0.07
N SER A 61 -2.89 16.90 0.50
CA SER A 61 -4.06 17.62 0.04
C SER A 61 -3.92 18.02 -1.45
N ALA A 62 -2.78 18.56 -1.85
CA ALA A 62 -2.51 18.89 -3.24
C ALA A 62 -2.57 17.66 -4.18
N ALA A 63 -2.02 16.53 -3.75
CA ALA A 63 -2.09 15.27 -4.48
C ALA A 63 -3.54 14.77 -4.62
N LEU A 64 -4.34 14.84 -3.54
CA LEU A 64 -5.76 14.46 -3.56
C LEU A 64 -6.58 15.34 -4.50
N HIS A 65 -6.30 16.65 -4.59
CA HIS A 65 -6.93 17.54 -5.57
C HIS A 65 -6.60 17.11 -7.01
N GLU A 66 -5.34 16.80 -7.30
CA GLU A 66 -4.95 16.33 -8.62
C GLU A 66 -5.59 14.98 -8.97
N LEU A 67 -5.68 14.07 -8.02
CA LEU A 67 -6.35 12.78 -8.15
C LEU A 67 -7.88 12.90 -8.23
N ARG A 68 -8.43 14.10 -8.05
CA ARG A 68 -9.88 14.35 -7.99
C ARG A 68 -10.57 13.44 -6.97
N ALA A 69 -9.92 13.24 -5.82
CA ALA A 69 -10.40 12.39 -4.76
C ALA A 69 -11.74 12.89 -4.21
N ARG A 70 -12.63 11.95 -3.91
CA ARG A 70 -13.94 12.17 -3.33
C ARG A 70 -14.16 11.22 -2.17
N ILE A 71 -15.00 11.58 -1.21
CA ILE A 71 -15.37 10.67 -0.13
C ILE A 71 -16.23 9.54 -0.71
N ARG A 72 -15.77 8.30 -0.51
CA ARG A 72 -16.50 7.11 -0.91
C ARG A 72 -17.68 6.88 0.02
N THR A 73 -18.87 6.73 -0.57
CA THR A 73 -20.11 6.40 0.14
C THR A 73 -20.85 5.29 -0.60
N ALA A 74 -21.74 4.58 0.11
CA ALA A 74 -22.54 3.52 -0.50
C ALA A 74 -23.62 4.09 -1.46
N ASP A 75 -24.10 5.30 -1.18
CA ASP A 75 -25.27 5.87 -1.86
C ASP A 75 -24.90 6.69 -3.11
N VAL A 76 -23.64 7.10 -3.24
CA VAL A 76 -23.15 7.94 -4.36
C VAL A 76 -21.92 7.27 -4.96
N PRO A 77 -22.07 6.49 -6.05
CA PRO A 77 -20.98 5.71 -6.64
C PRO A 77 -19.76 6.53 -7.04
N GLU A 78 -19.97 7.75 -7.56
CA GLU A 78 -18.90 8.69 -7.92
C GLU A 78 -18.26 9.39 -6.71
N GLY A 79 -18.78 9.16 -5.51
CA GLY A 79 -18.32 9.78 -4.26
C GLY A 79 -18.76 11.23 -4.09
N LEU A 80 -18.65 11.72 -2.85
CA LEU A 80 -18.98 13.10 -2.50
C LEU A 80 -17.76 14.00 -2.62
N LYS A 81 -17.94 15.15 -3.25
CA LYS A 81 -16.93 16.22 -3.21
C LYS A 81 -16.77 16.71 -1.78
N PHE A 82 -15.55 17.00 -1.39
CA PHE A 82 -15.23 17.58 -0.10
C PHE A 82 -14.12 18.61 -0.26
N ASP A 83 -14.22 19.67 0.49
CA ASP A 83 -13.16 20.66 0.59
C ASP A 83 -12.17 20.20 1.64
N HIS A 84 -10.90 20.18 1.29
CA HIS A 84 -9.85 19.75 2.19
C HIS A 84 -8.57 20.58 2.02
N ASP A 85 -7.88 20.71 3.11
CA ASP A 85 -6.52 21.21 3.26
C ASP A 85 -5.76 20.28 4.22
N GLY A 86 -4.49 20.54 4.46
CA GLY A 86 -3.72 19.72 5.38
C GLY A 86 -4.32 19.69 6.80
N ALA A 87 -4.89 20.80 7.26
CA ALA A 87 -5.48 20.87 8.60
C ALA A 87 -6.76 20.04 8.72
N SER A 88 -7.61 20.05 7.70
CA SER A 88 -8.86 19.28 7.69
C SER A 88 -8.60 17.78 7.57
N LEU A 89 -7.58 17.37 6.81
CA LEU A 89 -7.20 15.97 6.69
C LEU A 89 -6.81 15.35 8.04
N SER A 90 -6.18 16.13 8.92
CA SER A 90 -5.77 15.66 10.27
C SER A 90 -6.93 15.38 11.22
N ARG A 91 -8.16 15.82 10.91
CA ARG A 91 -9.33 15.71 11.80
C ARG A 91 -9.95 14.32 11.84
N ALA A 92 -9.67 13.48 10.85
CA ALA A 92 -10.16 12.11 10.81
C ALA A 92 -8.99 11.11 10.86
N ARG A 93 -9.23 9.96 11.45
CA ARG A 93 -8.24 8.87 11.51
C ARG A 93 -8.18 8.05 10.23
N VAL A 94 -9.27 8.06 9.47
CA VAL A 94 -9.42 7.30 8.23
C VAL A 94 -10.20 8.14 7.23
N TRP A 95 -9.77 8.13 5.99
CA TRP A 95 -10.51 8.64 4.84
C TRP A 95 -10.66 7.53 3.82
N ASN A 96 -11.89 7.13 3.57
CA ASN A 96 -12.20 6.21 2.47
C ASN A 96 -12.54 7.06 1.24
N LEU A 97 -11.68 6.99 0.24
CA LEU A 97 -11.78 7.85 -0.93
C LEU A 97 -12.00 7.01 -2.19
N THR A 98 -12.59 7.64 -3.18
CA THR A 98 -12.62 7.15 -4.55
C THR A 98 -12.01 8.20 -5.47
N THR A 99 -11.37 7.74 -6.54
CA THR A 99 -10.75 8.57 -7.57
C THR A 99 -11.10 7.99 -8.94
N PRO A 100 -10.92 8.70 -10.05
CA PRO A 100 -11.01 8.11 -11.39
C PRO A 100 -10.03 6.98 -11.66
N PHE A 101 -9.06 6.75 -10.77
CA PHE A 101 -8.00 5.73 -10.88
C PHE A 101 -8.22 4.55 -9.94
N GLY A 102 -9.33 4.54 -9.20
CA GLY A 102 -9.70 3.51 -8.24
C GLY A 102 -9.86 4.02 -6.81
N GLU A 103 -10.10 3.08 -5.91
CA GLU A 103 -10.27 3.38 -4.49
C GLU A 103 -8.93 3.67 -3.82
N PHE A 104 -8.91 4.67 -2.96
CA PHE A 104 -7.72 5.14 -2.29
C PHE A 104 -8.04 5.50 -0.83
N ASP A 105 -7.53 4.70 0.10
CA ASP A 105 -7.82 4.84 1.51
C ASP A 105 -6.62 5.36 2.29
N LEU A 106 -6.87 6.37 3.12
CA LEU A 106 -5.90 6.92 4.06
C LEU A 106 -6.21 6.39 5.46
N SER A 107 -5.24 5.77 6.10
CA SER A 107 -5.32 5.36 7.50
C SER A 107 -4.14 5.96 8.26
N PHE A 108 -4.38 6.94 9.10
CA PHE A 108 -3.31 7.63 9.84
C PHE A 108 -2.71 6.77 10.94
N VAL A 109 -3.54 5.97 11.60
CA VAL A 109 -3.11 5.03 12.65
C VAL A 109 -3.85 3.69 12.42
N PRO A 110 -3.31 2.82 11.55
CA PRO A 110 -3.88 1.48 11.37
C PRO A 110 -3.93 0.70 12.68
N SER A 111 -4.91 -0.19 12.81
CA SER A 111 -5.04 -1.05 14.00
C SER A 111 -3.71 -1.75 14.33
N GLY A 112 -3.36 -1.83 15.60
CA GLY A 112 -2.12 -2.47 16.04
C GLY A 112 -0.82 -1.73 15.70
N THR A 113 -0.90 -0.48 15.23
CA THR A 113 0.27 0.36 14.91
C THR A 113 0.19 1.72 15.59
N GLU A 114 1.31 2.44 15.61
CA GLU A 114 1.37 3.84 16.08
C GLU A 114 1.38 4.84 14.90
N GLY A 115 1.11 4.39 13.68
CA GLY A 115 1.04 5.23 12.49
C GLY A 115 2.32 5.25 11.68
N TYR A 116 2.54 6.35 10.94
CA TYR A 116 3.58 6.47 9.93
C TYR A 116 4.99 6.15 10.45
N ASP A 117 5.42 6.77 11.55
CA ASP A 117 6.78 6.60 12.05
C ASP A 117 7.04 5.18 12.57
N ASP A 118 6.03 4.52 13.12
CA ASP A 118 6.09 3.11 13.50
C ASP A 118 6.32 2.21 12.29
N LEU A 119 5.50 2.37 11.26
CA LEU A 119 5.59 1.58 10.05
C LEU A 119 6.88 1.84 9.27
N LEU A 120 7.32 3.11 9.20
CA LEU A 120 8.51 3.51 8.46
C LEU A 120 9.79 2.85 8.98
N ARG A 121 9.89 2.56 10.29
CA ARG A 121 11.09 1.93 10.89
C ARG A 121 11.45 0.59 10.25
N ARG A 122 10.46 -0.15 9.74
CA ARG A 122 10.67 -1.46 9.12
C ARG A 122 10.20 -1.52 7.65
N ALA A 123 9.73 -0.40 7.11
CA ALA A 123 9.26 -0.34 5.73
C ALA A 123 10.38 -0.70 4.75
N HIS A 124 10.02 -1.36 3.68
CA HIS A 124 10.89 -1.69 2.56
C HIS A 124 10.58 -0.78 1.38
N THR A 125 11.60 -0.30 0.70
CA THR A 125 11.40 0.40 -0.57
C THR A 125 11.44 -0.62 -1.71
N VAL A 126 10.37 -0.71 -2.45
CA VAL A 126 10.18 -1.66 -3.55
C VAL A 126 10.01 -0.89 -4.85
N GLU A 127 10.68 -1.32 -5.91
CA GLU A 127 10.39 -0.81 -7.25
C GLU A 127 9.10 -1.47 -7.77
N ALA A 128 8.06 -0.67 -7.94
CA ALA A 128 6.77 -1.12 -8.45
C ALA A 128 6.11 0.01 -9.27
N TYR A 129 5.46 -0.36 -10.36
CA TYR A 129 4.76 0.60 -11.23
C TYR A 129 5.65 1.70 -11.82
N GLY A 130 6.96 1.42 -11.98
CA GLY A 130 7.94 2.42 -12.42
C GLY A 130 8.34 3.45 -11.37
N GLU A 131 7.97 3.23 -10.11
CA GLU A 131 8.19 4.13 -8.98
C GLU A 131 8.87 3.40 -7.81
N MET A 132 9.56 4.15 -6.97
CA MET A 132 10.06 3.64 -5.68
C MET A 132 8.95 3.81 -4.64
N VAL A 133 8.48 2.69 -4.10
CA VAL A 133 7.30 2.64 -3.24
C VAL A 133 7.71 2.18 -1.83
N PRO A 134 7.48 3.00 -0.79
CA PRO A 134 7.67 2.56 0.59
C PRO A 134 6.50 1.65 1.01
N VAL A 135 6.82 0.42 1.36
CA VAL A 135 5.85 -0.65 1.68
C VAL A 135 6.07 -1.10 3.12
N ALA A 136 5.01 -1.18 3.90
CA ALA A 136 5.07 -1.69 5.27
C ALA A 136 5.65 -3.12 5.29
N ASP A 137 6.45 -3.42 6.31
CA ASP A 137 6.93 -4.79 6.54
C ASP A 137 5.76 -5.76 6.68
N LEU A 138 5.93 -7.00 6.20
CA LEU A 138 4.84 -7.98 6.21
C LEU A 138 4.36 -8.33 7.63
N ASP A 139 5.27 -8.31 8.61
CA ASP A 139 4.89 -8.56 10.01
C ASP A 139 4.04 -7.41 10.57
N ASP A 140 4.26 -6.16 10.13
CA ASP A 140 3.40 -5.02 10.50
C ASP A 140 2.02 -5.13 9.86
N ILE A 141 1.94 -5.63 8.63
CA ILE A 141 0.67 -5.91 7.96
C ILE A 141 -0.10 -7.01 8.71
N ILE A 142 0.58 -8.09 9.10
CA ILE A 142 0.00 -9.19 9.89
C ILE A 142 -0.51 -8.63 11.21
N ARG A 143 0.32 -7.93 11.98
CA ARG A 143 -0.03 -7.30 13.26
C ARG A 143 -1.27 -6.41 13.13
N SER A 144 -1.33 -5.60 12.07
CA SER A 144 -2.46 -4.70 11.82
C SER A 144 -3.75 -5.48 11.52
N LYS A 145 -3.67 -6.55 10.74
CA LYS A 145 -4.83 -7.39 10.41
C LYS A 145 -5.34 -8.18 11.62
N GLU A 146 -4.45 -8.73 12.44
CA GLU A 146 -4.82 -9.38 13.70
C GLU A 146 -5.54 -8.42 14.65
N ALA A 147 -4.99 -7.21 14.82
CA ALA A 147 -5.59 -6.19 15.67
C ALA A 147 -6.94 -5.66 15.12
N ALA A 148 -7.12 -5.60 13.81
CA ALA A 148 -8.38 -5.21 13.19
C ALA A 148 -9.47 -6.28 13.31
N GLY A 149 -9.10 -7.56 13.22
CA GLY A 149 -9.98 -8.71 13.44
C GLY A 149 -11.18 -8.81 12.50
N ARG A 150 -11.15 -8.12 11.35
CA ARG A 150 -12.25 -8.17 10.38
C ARG A 150 -12.28 -9.54 9.69
N PRO A 151 -13.47 -10.06 9.30
CA PRO A 151 -13.56 -11.39 8.66
C PRO A 151 -12.62 -11.55 7.45
N LYS A 152 -12.52 -10.52 6.59
CA LYS A 152 -11.61 -10.53 5.44
C LYS A 152 -10.12 -10.58 5.84
N ASP A 153 -9.76 -9.96 6.99
CA ASP A 153 -8.39 -9.97 7.47
C ASP A 153 -8.01 -11.34 8.01
N ILE A 154 -8.90 -11.98 8.78
CA ILE A 154 -8.72 -13.32 9.32
C ILE A 154 -8.49 -14.35 8.20
N LEU A 155 -9.24 -14.23 7.08
CA LEU A 155 -9.07 -15.13 5.92
C LEU A 155 -7.68 -15.03 5.28
N HIS A 156 -7.05 -13.87 5.32
CA HIS A 156 -5.73 -13.67 4.71
C HIS A 156 -4.56 -14.04 5.63
N LEU A 157 -4.75 -14.04 6.95
CA LEU A 157 -3.67 -14.27 7.93
C LEU A 157 -2.85 -15.54 7.69
N PRO A 158 -3.43 -16.73 7.43
CA PRO A 158 -2.63 -17.93 7.21
C PRO A 158 -1.66 -17.79 6.03
N ILE A 159 -2.11 -17.17 4.93
CA ILE A 159 -1.29 -16.95 3.74
C ILE A 159 -0.18 -15.95 4.02
N LEU A 160 -0.47 -14.88 4.78
CA LEU A 160 0.53 -13.87 5.13
C LEU A 160 1.59 -14.42 6.07
N LEU A 161 1.21 -15.21 7.08
CA LEU A 161 2.13 -15.88 7.99
C LEU A 161 3.07 -16.83 7.22
N GLN A 162 2.53 -17.67 6.35
CA GLN A 162 3.33 -18.55 5.50
C GLN A 162 4.30 -17.78 4.59
N THR A 163 3.85 -16.63 4.07
CA THR A 163 4.70 -15.77 3.23
C THR A 163 5.82 -15.13 4.07
N SER A 164 5.52 -14.67 5.28
CA SER A 164 6.52 -14.11 6.19
C SER A 164 7.58 -15.14 6.55
N ASP A 165 7.19 -16.36 6.90
CA ASP A 165 8.13 -17.45 7.21
C ASP A 165 9.03 -17.75 6.02
N ARG A 166 8.48 -17.86 4.81
CA ARG A 166 9.27 -18.06 3.59
C ARG A 166 10.28 -16.94 3.35
N LEU A 167 9.91 -15.69 3.57
CA LEU A 167 10.81 -14.55 3.39
C LEU A 167 11.93 -14.51 4.44
N ARG A 168 11.65 -14.94 5.67
CA ARG A 168 12.66 -15.09 6.72
C ARG A 168 13.67 -16.19 6.35
N ASP A 169 13.20 -17.36 5.94
CA ASP A 169 14.05 -18.46 5.51
C ASP A 169 14.97 -18.06 4.35
N GLN A 170 14.46 -17.29 3.38
CA GLN A 170 15.26 -16.78 2.26
C GLN A 170 16.34 -15.79 2.69
N ARG A 171 16.09 -14.97 3.71
CA ARG A 171 17.08 -14.03 4.27
C ARG A 171 18.16 -14.76 5.08
N GLU A 172 17.79 -15.81 5.81
CA GLU A 172 18.71 -16.60 6.64
C GLU A 172 19.54 -17.58 5.80
N HIS A 173 18.98 -18.08 4.71
CA HIS A 173 19.61 -19.03 3.77
C HIS A 173 19.60 -18.48 2.35
N PRO A 174 20.34 -17.42 2.05
CA PRO A 174 20.44 -16.93 0.67
C PRO A 174 21.00 -18.07 -0.20
N ARG A 175 20.23 -18.49 -1.21
CA ARG A 175 20.68 -19.57 -2.13
C ARG A 175 22.04 -19.19 -2.68
N ARG A 176 23.03 -20.07 -2.52
CA ARG A 176 24.31 -20.03 -3.23
C ARG A 176 24.05 -20.39 -4.70
N GLU A 177 23.55 -19.44 -5.46
CA GLU A 177 23.46 -19.50 -6.93
C GLU A 177 24.79 -19.03 -7.51
N ASN A 178 25.89 -19.77 -7.36
CA ASN A 178 27.08 -19.59 -8.18
C ASN A 178 28.16 -20.66 -7.99
N GLU A 179 27.83 -21.94 -7.92
CA GLU A 179 28.86 -22.99 -7.92
C GLU A 179 28.62 -24.13 -8.95
N ARG A 180 27.83 -23.90 -9.99
CA ARG A 180 27.59 -24.97 -10.99
C ARG A 180 27.99 -24.66 -12.43
N ASP A 181 28.59 -23.51 -12.71
CA ASP A 181 29.01 -23.16 -14.09
C ASP A 181 30.53 -23.14 -14.32
N THR A 182 31.35 -23.61 -13.36
CA THR A 182 32.82 -23.55 -13.51
C THR A 182 33.46 -24.94 -13.73
N ASP A 183 32.72 -26.03 -13.73
CA ASP A 183 33.30 -27.39 -13.90
C ASP A 183 33.12 -28.03 -15.29
N LEU A 184 32.77 -27.28 -16.33
CA LEU A 184 32.55 -27.81 -17.67
C LEU A 184 33.56 -27.32 -18.73
N GLU A 185 34.62 -26.63 -18.38
CA GLU A 185 35.66 -26.21 -19.35
C GLU A 185 37.11 -26.58 -18.94
N LEU A 186 37.33 -27.78 -18.42
CA LEU A 186 38.68 -28.36 -18.38
C LEU A 186 38.61 -29.85 -18.68
N GLY A 187 38.40 -30.20 -19.95
CA GLY A 187 38.43 -31.60 -20.40
C GLY A 187 38.49 -31.71 -21.92
N SER A 188 39.58 -31.27 -22.52
CA SER A 188 40.05 -31.79 -23.83
C SER A 188 41.48 -31.35 -24.07
#